data_bc63dc9c85033868d7d6e6836e35ba4a
#
_entry.id   bc63dc9c85033868d7d6e6836e35ba4a
#
_cell.length_a   1.000
_cell.length_b   1.000
_cell.length_c   1.000
_cell.angle_alpha   90.00
_cell.angle_beta   90.00
_cell.angle_gamma   90.00
#
_symmetry.space_group_name_H-M   'P 1'
#
loop_
_entity.id
_entity.type
_entity.pdbx_description
1 polymer ?
#
loop_
_entity_poly.entity_id
_entity_poly.type
_entity_poly.pdbx_seq_one_letter_code
_entity_poly.pdbx_strand_id
1 'polypeptide(L)'
;MVFYSIGFVFVFLLSLLFPYSGDDWAWGSQIGLDRLAAHFEAYNGRYVGNLIVLALTRSNVLKALCMSLFIVGIIYMIEKISGNRTAPLIACVALLLMPTDMLRQSIVWTSGFSNYATSIALTLVFICYTARIYGKDTPKFAPAAAIPLFVLAFCSALIMEPMTIYNILLGIYIIIYCVVRFKKCYFAHFGFLAGAIA
;
A
#
# COMPACT_ATOMS: atom_id res chain seq x y z
N MET A 1 17.68 -10.81 -7.01
CA MET A 1 17.94 -10.38 -5.62
C MET A 1 18.83 -9.14 -5.54
N VAL A 2 20.02 -9.12 -6.14
CA VAL A 2 20.98 -7.98 -6.09
C VAL A 2 20.32 -6.64 -6.45
N PHE A 3 19.52 -6.58 -7.53
CA PHE A 3 18.82 -5.36 -7.95
C PHE A 3 17.95 -4.75 -6.83
N TYR A 4 17.14 -5.57 -6.16
CA TYR A 4 16.26 -5.09 -5.07
C TYR A 4 17.04 -4.67 -3.83
N SER A 5 18.15 -5.37 -3.50
CA SER A 5 18.99 -4.99 -2.38
C SER A 5 19.68 -3.64 -2.63
N ILE A 6 20.22 -3.42 -3.84
CA ILE A 6 20.81 -2.13 -4.22
C ILE A 6 19.72 -1.04 -4.21
N GLY A 7 18.55 -1.31 -4.79
CA GLY A 7 17.42 -0.39 -4.78
C GLY A 7 16.98 -0.02 -3.37
N PHE A 8 16.93 -0.99 -2.47
CA PHE A 8 16.58 -0.76 -1.05
C PHE A 8 17.59 0.17 -0.37
N VAL A 9 18.88 -0.11 -0.50
CA VAL A 9 19.94 0.72 0.11
C VAL A 9 19.90 2.14 -0.50
N PHE A 10 19.73 2.26 -1.81
CA PHE A 10 19.64 3.56 -2.48
C PHE A 10 18.46 4.38 -1.98
N VAL A 11 17.25 3.79 -1.96
CA VAL A 11 16.04 4.47 -1.49
C VAL A 11 16.14 4.79 0.00
N PHE A 12 16.75 3.90 0.81
CA PHE A 12 16.98 4.14 2.23
C PHE A 12 17.84 5.37 2.46
N LEU A 13 19.00 5.45 1.82
CA LEU A 13 19.91 6.58 1.94
C LEU A 13 19.26 7.88 1.44
N LEU A 14 18.53 7.82 0.33
CA LEU A 14 17.79 8.95 -0.20
C LEU A 14 16.68 9.42 0.75
N SER A 15 15.92 8.49 1.33
CA SER A 15 14.82 8.80 2.25
C SER A 15 15.26 9.38 3.58
N LEU A 16 16.50 9.11 4.01
CA LEU A 16 17.11 9.79 5.16
C LEU A 16 17.25 11.30 4.94
N LEU A 17 17.42 11.71 3.67
CA LEU A 17 17.57 13.12 3.29
C LEU A 17 16.23 13.84 3.07
N PHE A 18 15.10 13.11 3.03
CA PHE A 18 13.79 13.74 2.85
C PHE A 18 13.41 14.57 4.08
N PRO A 19 13.15 15.89 3.90
CA PRO A 19 12.78 16.74 5.00
C PRO A 19 11.35 16.45 5.46
N TYR A 20 11.08 16.69 6.74
CA TYR A 20 9.70 16.82 7.21
C TYR A 20 9.10 18.11 6.68
N SER A 21 7.86 18.09 6.25
CA SER A 21 7.18 19.24 5.65
C SER A 21 5.69 19.26 5.97
N GLY A 22 5.09 20.45 5.89
CA GLY A 22 3.66 20.60 6.12
C GLY A 22 3.23 20.14 7.50
N ASP A 23 2.25 19.27 7.55
CA ASP A 23 1.69 18.73 8.79
C ASP A 23 2.55 17.64 9.46
N ASP A 24 3.64 17.17 8.83
CA ASP A 24 4.60 16.27 9.46
C ASP A 24 5.12 16.84 10.79
N TRP A 25 5.31 18.16 10.87
CA TRP A 25 5.74 18.84 12.08
C TRP A 25 4.70 18.73 13.21
N ALA A 26 3.42 18.87 12.88
CA ALA A 26 2.35 18.66 13.86
C ALA A 26 2.30 17.20 14.32
N TRP A 27 2.39 16.25 13.39
CA TRP A 27 2.41 14.82 13.71
C TRP A 27 3.64 14.42 14.55
N GLY A 28 4.81 14.99 14.30
CA GLY A 28 6.05 14.74 15.04
C GLY A 28 6.10 15.38 16.43
N SER A 29 5.22 16.33 16.73
CA SER A 29 5.13 17.09 17.98
C SER A 29 4.16 16.48 18.99
N GLN A 30 3.95 17.21 20.12
CA GLN A 30 2.94 16.87 21.13
C GLN A 30 1.53 16.85 20.55
N ILE A 31 1.23 17.68 19.53
CA ILE A 31 -0.09 17.69 18.85
C ILE A 31 -0.45 16.31 18.29
N GLY A 32 0.53 15.61 17.71
CA GLY A 32 0.30 14.23 17.21
C GLY A 32 -0.04 13.23 18.32
N LEU A 33 0.58 13.38 19.51
CA LEU A 33 0.27 12.54 20.69
C LEU A 33 -1.10 12.89 21.27
N ASP A 34 -1.46 14.14 21.30
CA ASP A 34 -2.79 14.59 21.77
C ASP A 34 -3.89 14.07 20.87
N ARG A 35 -3.68 14.07 19.53
CA ARG A 35 -4.60 13.44 18.57
C ARG A 35 -4.75 11.94 18.81
N LEU A 36 -3.65 11.23 19.10
CA LEU A 36 -3.69 9.81 19.45
C LEU A 36 -4.44 9.59 20.76
N ALA A 37 -4.21 10.38 21.80
CA ALA A 37 -4.88 10.31 23.09
C ALA A 37 -6.39 10.55 22.96
N ALA A 38 -6.79 11.42 22.03
CA ALA A 38 -8.19 11.66 21.64
C ALA A 38 -8.74 10.63 20.63
N HIS A 39 -8.02 9.50 20.38
CA HIS A 39 -8.42 8.47 19.41
C HIS A 39 -8.73 9.02 18.01
N PHE A 40 -8.07 10.11 17.61
CA PHE A 40 -8.30 10.88 16.37
C PHE A 40 -9.72 11.43 16.21
N GLU A 41 -10.46 11.56 17.32
CA GLU A 41 -11.81 12.11 17.32
C GLU A 41 -11.84 13.50 16.65
N ALA A 42 -12.86 13.75 15.85
CA ALA A 42 -13.06 14.99 15.09
C ALA A 42 -11.93 15.35 14.10
N TYR A 43 -10.99 14.42 13.80
CA TYR A 43 -9.93 14.70 12.84
C TYR A 43 -10.26 14.14 11.44
N ASN A 44 -10.17 12.81 11.26
CA ASN A 44 -10.57 12.09 10.04
C ASN A 44 -10.71 10.59 10.31
N GLY A 45 -11.25 9.83 9.33
CA GLY A 45 -11.41 8.38 9.42
C GLY A 45 -10.14 7.55 9.08
N ARG A 46 -8.99 8.17 8.87
CA ARG A 46 -7.75 7.52 8.41
C ARG A 46 -6.92 6.96 9.55
N TYR A 47 -7.51 6.17 10.43
CA TYR A 47 -6.88 5.70 11.67
C TYR A 47 -5.52 5.03 11.43
N VAL A 48 -5.42 4.12 10.46
CA VAL A 48 -4.17 3.42 10.15
C VAL A 48 -3.15 4.37 9.52
N GLY A 49 -3.58 5.24 8.60
CA GLY A 49 -2.73 6.29 8.03
C GLY A 49 -2.17 7.24 9.09
N ASN A 50 -3.02 7.66 10.04
CA ASN A 50 -2.63 8.52 11.18
C ASN A 50 -1.59 7.82 12.08
N LEU A 51 -1.76 6.54 12.39
CA LEU A 51 -0.78 5.77 13.17
C LEU A 51 0.56 5.65 12.45
N ILE A 52 0.54 5.42 11.12
CA ILE A 52 1.76 5.32 10.31
C ILE A 52 2.49 6.67 10.33
N VAL A 53 1.83 7.77 10.00
CA VAL A 53 2.50 9.09 9.99
C VAL A 53 3.02 9.47 11.37
N LEU A 54 2.26 9.17 12.43
CA LEU A 54 2.67 9.40 13.81
C LEU A 54 3.98 8.69 14.15
N ALA A 55 4.13 7.44 13.71
CA ALA A 55 5.34 6.65 13.93
C ALA A 55 6.52 7.17 13.08
N LEU A 56 6.28 7.43 11.78
CA LEU A 56 7.33 7.82 10.85
C LEU A 56 7.89 9.23 11.11
N THR A 57 7.08 10.14 11.64
CA THR A 57 7.54 11.50 11.98
C THR A 57 8.37 11.58 13.25
N ARG A 58 8.46 10.50 14.05
CA ARG A 58 9.26 10.43 15.28
C ARG A 58 10.63 9.80 15.10
N SER A 59 10.87 9.13 13.97
CA SER A 59 12.15 8.49 13.70
C SER A 59 12.49 8.55 12.23
N ASN A 60 13.52 9.33 11.89
CA ASN A 60 14.00 9.45 10.51
C ASN A 60 14.49 8.09 9.95
N VAL A 61 15.09 7.26 10.81
CA VAL A 61 15.52 5.90 10.42
C VAL A 61 14.32 5.01 10.13
N LEU A 62 13.29 5.02 11.00
CA LEU A 62 12.06 4.25 10.77
C LEU A 62 11.36 4.72 9.50
N LYS A 63 11.27 6.04 9.27
CA LYS A 63 10.74 6.62 8.03
C LYS A 63 11.48 6.06 6.83
N ALA A 64 12.81 6.15 6.81
CA ALA A 64 13.62 5.69 5.68
C ALA A 64 13.49 4.19 5.44
N LEU A 65 13.46 3.37 6.49
CA LEU A 65 13.23 1.92 6.39
C LEU A 65 11.86 1.60 5.77
N CYS A 66 10.79 2.23 6.28
CA CYS A 66 9.44 2.01 5.75
C CYS A 66 9.33 2.48 4.30
N MET A 67 9.82 3.68 3.96
CA MET A 67 9.78 4.19 2.59
C MET A 67 10.51 3.24 1.63
N SER A 68 11.69 2.76 2.00
CA SER A 68 12.46 1.82 1.18
C SER A 68 11.73 0.49 1.00
N LEU A 69 11.19 -0.06 2.08
CA LEU A 69 10.47 -1.33 2.06
C LEU A 69 9.24 -1.24 1.14
N PHE A 70 8.45 -0.18 1.25
CA PHE A 70 7.24 -0.02 0.46
C PHE A 70 7.55 0.29 -1.01
N ILE A 71 8.48 1.19 -1.32
CA ILE A 71 8.83 1.53 -2.71
C ILE A 71 9.41 0.31 -3.43
N VAL A 72 10.39 -0.38 -2.82
CA VAL A 72 10.99 -1.57 -3.40
C VAL A 72 9.98 -2.72 -3.45
N GLY A 73 9.11 -2.83 -2.44
CA GLY A 73 8.01 -3.79 -2.42
C GLY A 73 7.02 -3.58 -3.56
N ILE A 74 6.64 -2.33 -3.85
CA ILE A 74 5.79 -1.97 -5.00
C ILE A 74 6.46 -2.41 -6.32
N ILE A 75 7.73 -2.08 -6.52
CA ILE A 75 8.48 -2.46 -7.72
C ILE A 75 8.56 -3.99 -7.86
N TYR A 76 8.79 -4.71 -6.76
CA TYR A 76 8.79 -6.17 -6.74
C TYR A 76 7.42 -6.76 -7.09
N MET A 77 6.34 -6.20 -6.54
CA MET A 77 4.98 -6.66 -6.85
C MET A 77 4.61 -6.40 -8.31
N ILE A 78 5.05 -5.30 -8.90
CA ILE A 78 4.88 -5.00 -10.34
C ILE A 78 5.55 -6.10 -11.19
N GLU A 79 6.78 -6.55 -10.84
CA GLU A 79 7.42 -7.68 -11.53
C GLU A 79 6.58 -8.96 -11.41
N LYS A 80 6.10 -9.26 -10.19
CA LYS A 80 5.31 -10.48 -9.94
C LYS A 80 3.98 -10.50 -10.68
N ILE A 81 3.30 -9.35 -10.74
CA ILE A 81 2.00 -9.22 -11.42
C ILE A 81 2.19 -9.29 -12.94
N SER A 82 3.19 -8.60 -13.47
CA SER A 82 3.44 -8.57 -14.93
C SER A 82 4.08 -9.84 -15.47
N GLY A 83 4.76 -10.62 -14.62
CA GLY A 83 5.57 -11.77 -15.03
C GLY A 83 6.78 -11.40 -15.91
N ASN A 84 7.11 -10.11 -16.03
CA ASN A 84 8.15 -9.60 -16.91
C ASN A 84 9.34 -9.07 -16.10
N ARG A 85 10.55 -9.58 -16.37
CA ARG A 85 11.78 -9.18 -15.69
C ARG A 85 12.24 -7.75 -16.01
N THR A 86 11.72 -7.12 -17.06
CA THR A 86 12.02 -5.72 -17.40
C THR A 86 11.07 -4.74 -16.69
N ALA A 87 9.94 -5.20 -16.15
CA ALA A 87 8.95 -4.37 -15.47
C ALA A 87 9.52 -3.54 -14.31
N PRO A 88 10.45 -4.06 -13.47
CA PRO A 88 11.09 -3.26 -12.44
C PRO A 88 11.84 -2.05 -12.97
N LEU A 89 12.53 -2.20 -14.10
CA LEU A 89 13.25 -1.08 -14.73
C LEU A 89 12.27 -0.02 -15.24
N ILE A 90 11.18 -0.44 -15.87
CA ILE A 90 10.11 0.46 -16.33
C ILE A 90 9.49 1.20 -15.14
N ALA A 91 9.24 0.49 -14.04
CA ALA A 91 8.71 1.10 -12.82
C ALA A 91 9.68 2.14 -12.22
N CYS A 92 10.98 1.85 -12.19
CA CYS A 92 12.00 2.82 -11.76
C CYS A 92 12.03 4.06 -12.67
N VAL A 93 12.01 3.87 -14.00
CA VAL A 93 11.95 4.98 -14.94
C VAL A 93 10.67 5.81 -14.75
N ALA A 94 9.53 5.16 -14.57
CA ALA A 94 8.26 5.85 -14.31
C ALA A 94 8.32 6.70 -13.03
N LEU A 95 8.95 6.20 -11.95
CA LEU A 95 9.17 6.96 -10.73
C LEU A 95 10.09 8.17 -10.97
N LEU A 96 11.16 8.01 -11.75
CA LEU A 96 12.09 9.11 -12.08
C LEU A 96 11.45 10.16 -12.98
N LEU A 97 10.52 9.77 -13.84
CA LEU A 97 9.79 10.68 -14.75
C LEU A 97 8.53 11.27 -14.12
N MET A 98 8.21 10.89 -12.87
CA MET A 98 7.06 11.44 -12.16
C MET A 98 7.22 12.97 -12.00
N PRO A 99 6.16 13.77 -12.27
CA PRO A 99 6.20 15.20 -12.01
C PRO A 99 6.66 15.51 -10.58
N THR A 100 7.55 16.48 -10.42
CA THR A 100 8.19 16.78 -9.13
C THR A 100 7.18 17.04 -8.00
N ASP A 101 6.09 17.75 -8.31
CA ASP A 101 5.04 18.01 -7.31
C ASP A 101 4.32 16.73 -6.88
N MET A 102 4.06 15.83 -7.81
CA MET A 102 3.45 14.53 -7.51
C MET A 102 4.39 13.66 -6.68
N LEU A 103 5.68 13.58 -7.07
CA LEU A 103 6.70 12.85 -6.31
C LEU A 103 6.83 13.39 -4.89
N ARG A 104 6.88 14.72 -4.76
CA ARG A 104 6.98 15.40 -3.47
C ARG A 104 5.79 15.08 -2.58
N GLN A 105 4.57 15.16 -3.10
CA GLN A 105 3.34 14.97 -2.32
C GLN A 105 3.04 13.51 -1.98
N SER A 106 3.47 12.55 -2.81
CA SER A 106 3.11 11.14 -2.62
C SER A 106 4.22 10.28 -2.02
N ILE A 107 5.49 10.69 -2.13
CA ILE A 107 6.64 9.89 -1.69
C ILE A 107 7.52 10.64 -0.70
N VAL A 108 7.91 11.90 -1.01
CA VAL A 108 8.86 12.64 -0.17
C VAL A 108 8.22 13.15 1.12
N TRP A 109 7.00 13.66 1.04
CA TRP A 109 6.22 14.11 2.19
C TRP A 109 5.73 12.91 3.00
N THR A 110 6.09 12.84 4.29
CA THR A 110 5.84 11.67 5.14
C THR A 110 4.35 11.39 5.30
N SER A 111 3.52 12.41 5.51
CA SER A 111 2.07 12.26 5.60
C SER A 111 1.46 11.80 4.27
N GLY A 112 1.96 12.32 3.15
CA GLY A 112 1.56 11.88 1.82
C GLY A 112 1.95 10.42 1.56
N PHE A 113 3.18 10.04 1.86
CA PHE A 113 3.64 8.65 1.76
C PHE A 113 2.77 7.70 2.59
N SER A 114 2.47 8.07 3.84
CA SER A 114 1.64 7.27 4.75
C SER A 114 0.22 7.01 4.23
N ASN A 115 -0.30 7.91 3.41
CA ASN A 115 -1.63 7.76 2.81
C ASN A 115 -1.57 7.11 1.41
N TYR A 116 -0.75 7.65 0.50
CA TYR A 116 -0.76 7.23 -0.91
C TYR A 116 0.05 5.95 -1.16
N ALA A 117 1.33 5.95 -0.84
CA ALA A 117 2.21 4.83 -1.16
C ALA A 117 1.84 3.57 -0.38
N THR A 118 1.46 3.71 0.90
CA THR A 118 1.09 2.56 1.73
C THR A 118 -0.21 1.92 1.27
N SER A 119 -1.25 2.72 0.97
CA SER A 119 -2.53 2.18 0.48
C SER A 119 -2.40 1.49 -0.88
N ILE A 120 -1.61 2.06 -1.80
CA ILE A 120 -1.28 1.43 -3.08
C ILE A 120 -0.56 0.09 -2.85
N ALA A 121 0.44 0.04 -1.95
CA ALA A 121 1.17 -1.18 -1.67
C ALA A 121 0.26 -2.29 -1.13
N LEU A 122 -0.65 -1.98 -0.19
CA LEU A 122 -1.60 -2.96 0.34
C LEU A 122 -2.54 -3.48 -0.74
N THR A 123 -3.02 -2.62 -1.62
CA THR A 123 -3.84 -3.01 -2.78
C THR A 123 -3.06 -3.92 -3.74
N LEU A 124 -1.78 -3.61 -4.02
CA LEU A 124 -0.93 -4.44 -4.87
C LEU A 124 -0.66 -5.82 -4.27
N VAL A 125 -0.60 -5.97 -2.95
CA VAL A 125 -0.54 -7.29 -2.30
C VAL A 125 -1.73 -8.15 -2.70
N PHE A 126 -2.96 -7.60 -2.67
CA PHE A 126 -4.15 -8.33 -3.10
C PHE A 126 -4.12 -8.66 -4.60
N ILE A 127 -3.73 -7.70 -5.45
CA ILE A 127 -3.60 -7.92 -6.89
C ILE A 127 -2.58 -9.02 -7.17
N CYS A 128 -1.43 -8.99 -6.49
CA CYS A 128 -0.38 -10.01 -6.62
C CYS A 128 -0.90 -11.39 -6.18
N TYR A 129 -1.65 -11.46 -5.07
CA TYR A 129 -2.27 -12.70 -4.60
C TYR A 129 -3.24 -13.28 -5.61
N THR A 130 -4.04 -12.42 -6.26
CA THR A 130 -5.08 -12.84 -7.22
C THR A 130 -4.57 -12.98 -8.65
N ALA A 131 -3.36 -12.52 -8.99
CA ALA A 131 -2.83 -12.50 -10.37
C ALA A 131 -2.91 -13.86 -11.09
N ARG A 132 -2.85 -14.97 -10.34
CA ARG A 132 -2.99 -16.34 -10.89
C ARG A 132 -4.35 -16.63 -11.55
N ILE A 133 -5.39 -15.80 -11.33
CA ILE A 133 -6.69 -15.96 -12.01
C ILE A 133 -6.59 -15.74 -13.52
N TYR A 134 -5.57 -15.02 -13.98
CA TYR A 134 -5.35 -14.76 -15.40
C TYR A 134 -4.58 -15.88 -16.11
N GLY A 135 -4.20 -16.93 -15.38
CA GLY A 135 -3.63 -18.15 -15.95
C GLY A 135 -4.64 -18.97 -16.73
N LYS A 136 -4.16 -20.06 -17.39
CA LYS A 136 -5.01 -20.97 -18.18
C LYS A 136 -5.79 -21.94 -17.31
N ASP A 137 -5.20 -22.37 -16.18
CA ASP A 137 -5.78 -23.37 -15.28
C ASP A 137 -6.67 -22.74 -14.22
N THR A 138 -7.59 -23.54 -13.67
CA THR A 138 -8.42 -23.10 -12.53
C THR A 138 -7.54 -22.88 -11.31
N PRO A 139 -7.43 -21.64 -10.80
CA PRO A 139 -6.58 -21.36 -9.66
C PRO A 139 -7.14 -21.98 -8.38
N LYS A 140 -6.23 -22.23 -7.42
CA LYS A 140 -6.61 -22.69 -6.08
C LYS A 140 -6.24 -21.58 -5.07
N PHE A 141 -7.19 -21.21 -4.24
CA PHE A 141 -7.01 -20.26 -3.13
C PHE A 141 -7.40 -20.94 -1.84
N ALA A 142 -6.51 -20.85 -0.83
CA ALA A 142 -6.78 -21.38 0.50
C ALA A 142 -7.91 -20.57 1.15
N PRO A 143 -8.99 -21.23 1.67
CA PRO A 143 -10.05 -20.53 2.37
C PRO A 143 -9.55 -19.71 3.57
N ALA A 144 -8.54 -20.21 4.28
CA ALA A 144 -7.90 -19.53 5.41
C ALA A 144 -7.28 -18.16 5.04
N ALA A 145 -6.98 -17.91 3.75
CA ALA A 145 -6.50 -16.62 3.28
C ALA A 145 -7.58 -15.51 3.39
N ALA A 146 -8.85 -15.86 3.62
CA ALA A 146 -9.91 -14.87 3.82
C ALA A 146 -9.63 -13.95 5.01
N ILE A 147 -9.08 -14.50 6.11
CA ILE A 147 -8.78 -13.73 7.33
C ILE A 147 -7.68 -12.68 7.09
N PRO A 148 -6.46 -13.05 6.63
CA PRO A 148 -5.43 -12.05 6.38
C PRO A 148 -5.80 -11.05 5.27
N LEU A 149 -6.60 -11.46 4.28
CA LEU A 149 -7.09 -10.54 3.25
C LEU A 149 -8.16 -9.59 3.77
N PHE A 150 -9.01 -10.04 4.70
CA PHE A 150 -9.93 -9.15 5.41
C PHE A 150 -9.14 -8.08 6.17
N VAL A 151 -8.16 -8.49 6.99
CA VAL A 151 -7.33 -7.54 7.76
C VAL A 151 -6.58 -6.58 6.84
N LEU A 152 -6.02 -7.09 5.73
CA LEU A 152 -5.33 -6.27 4.73
C LEU A 152 -6.25 -5.17 4.17
N ALA A 153 -7.45 -5.55 3.73
CA ALA A 153 -8.40 -4.62 3.12
C ALA A 153 -8.97 -3.64 4.15
N PHE A 154 -9.28 -4.10 5.36
CA PHE A 154 -9.74 -3.27 6.48
C PHE A 154 -8.68 -2.22 6.86
N CYS A 155 -7.41 -2.62 7.03
CA CYS A 155 -6.34 -1.67 7.27
C CYS A 155 -6.19 -0.67 6.11
N SER A 156 -6.32 -1.12 4.86
CA SER A 156 -6.26 -0.25 3.69
C SER A 156 -7.42 0.76 3.65
N ALA A 157 -8.62 0.36 4.05
CA ALA A 157 -9.80 1.22 4.14
C ALA A 157 -9.59 2.37 5.15
N LEU A 158 -8.89 2.10 6.25
CA LEU A 158 -8.54 3.07 7.28
C LEU A 158 -7.30 3.93 6.95
N ILE A 159 -6.83 3.93 5.71
CA ILE A 159 -5.71 4.78 5.25
C ILE A 159 -6.21 5.90 4.35
N MET A 160 -7.03 5.57 3.32
CA MET A 160 -7.41 6.55 2.31
C MET A 160 -8.74 6.19 1.64
N GLU A 161 -9.73 7.08 1.69
CA GLU A 161 -11.09 6.85 1.20
C GLU A 161 -11.18 6.50 -0.30
N PRO A 162 -10.47 7.18 -1.24
CA PRO A 162 -10.50 6.78 -2.65
C PRO A 162 -10.01 5.37 -2.90
N MET A 163 -9.01 4.90 -2.12
CA MET A 163 -8.52 3.52 -2.25
C MET A 163 -9.49 2.50 -1.67
N THR A 164 -10.29 2.87 -0.69
CA THR A 164 -11.39 2.05 -0.18
C THR A 164 -12.39 1.75 -1.28
N ILE A 165 -12.86 2.78 -1.99
CA ILE A 165 -13.78 2.63 -3.13
C ILE A 165 -13.16 1.74 -4.22
N TYR A 166 -11.89 2.00 -4.55
CA TYR A 166 -11.16 1.19 -5.53
C TYR A 166 -11.08 -0.28 -5.10
N ASN A 167 -10.77 -0.57 -3.84
CA ASN A 167 -10.65 -1.92 -3.30
C ASN A 167 -12.00 -2.66 -3.30
N ILE A 168 -13.11 -1.97 -3.01
CA ILE A 168 -14.46 -2.53 -3.10
C ILE A 168 -14.75 -2.94 -4.56
N LEU A 169 -14.54 -2.02 -5.50
CA LEU A 169 -14.76 -2.30 -6.93
C LEU A 169 -13.85 -3.42 -7.44
N LEU A 170 -12.59 -3.44 -7.03
CA LEU A 170 -11.63 -4.50 -7.37
C LEU A 170 -12.07 -5.85 -6.79
N GLY A 171 -12.51 -5.89 -5.54
CA GLY A 171 -13.03 -7.11 -4.90
C GLY A 171 -14.25 -7.67 -5.63
N ILE A 172 -15.20 -6.82 -5.96
CA ILE A 172 -16.39 -7.19 -6.76
C ILE A 172 -15.97 -7.73 -8.13
N TYR A 173 -15.09 -6.99 -8.83
CA TYR A 173 -14.58 -7.41 -10.15
C TYR A 173 -13.95 -8.80 -10.10
N ILE A 174 -13.07 -9.06 -9.15
CA ILE A 174 -12.37 -10.35 -9.02
C ILE A 174 -13.36 -11.49 -8.73
N ILE A 175 -14.36 -11.28 -7.88
CA ILE A 175 -15.39 -12.26 -7.59
C ILE A 175 -16.19 -12.58 -8.86
N ILE A 176 -16.70 -11.56 -9.55
CA ILE A 176 -17.47 -11.72 -10.80
C ILE A 176 -16.62 -12.44 -11.85
N TYR A 177 -15.37 -12.02 -12.03
CA TYR A 177 -14.46 -12.66 -13.00
C TYR A 177 -14.28 -14.16 -12.69
N CYS A 178 -14.07 -14.53 -11.42
CA CYS A 178 -13.93 -15.92 -11.02
C CYS A 178 -15.21 -16.74 -11.26
N VAL A 179 -16.38 -16.18 -10.96
CA VAL A 179 -17.66 -16.83 -11.19
C VAL A 179 -17.91 -17.04 -12.69
N VAL A 180 -17.67 -16.03 -13.51
CA VAL A 180 -17.90 -16.10 -14.96
C VAL A 180 -16.91 -17.06 -15.62
N ARG A 181 -15.62 -16.93 -15.31
CA ARG A 181 -14.53 -17.65 -15.98
C ARG A 181 -14.39 -19.10 -15.51
N PHE A 182 -14.48 -19.32 -14.18
CA PHE A 182 -14.19 -20.63 -13.55
C PHE A 182 -15.42 -21.31 -12.96
N LYS A 183 -16.58 -20.64 -12.93
CA LYS A 183 -17.81 -21.11 -12.27
C LYS A 183 -17.57 -21.42 -10.77
N LYS A 184 -16.65 -20.69 -10.12
CA LYS A 184 -16.23 -20.91 -8.73
C LYS A 184 -16.20 -19.61 -7.95
N CYS A 185 -16.59 -19.70 -6.67
CA CYS A 185 -16.41 -18.66 -5.66
C CYS A 185 -15.28 -19.05 -4.73
N TYR A 186 -14.44 -18.08 -4.35
CA TYR A 186 -13.35 -18.29 -3.41
C TYR A 186 -13.53 -17.43 -2.17
N PHE A 187 -13.58 -18.06 -1.00
CA PHE A 187 -13.75 -17.36 0.29
C PHE A 187 -12.71 -16.27 0.53
N ALA A 188 -11.49 -16.47 0.05
CA ALA A 188 -10.41 -15.49 0.13
C ALA A 188 -10.80 -14.12 -0.47
N HIS A 189 -11.50 -14.12 -1.62
CA HIS A 189 -11.94 -12.88 -2.28
C HIS A 189 -13.08 -12.19 -1.52
N PHE A 190 -13.98 -12.96 -0.92
CA PHE A 190 -15.02 -12.41 -0.05
C PHE A 190 -14.43 -11.81 1.23
N GLY A 191 -13.38 -12.43 1.80
CA GLY A 191 -12.67 -11.86 2.92
C GLY A 191 -12.12 -10.46 2.60
N PHE A 192 -11.46 -10.30 1.45
CA PHE A 192 -10.97 -8.99 1.02
C PHE A 192 -12.11 -7.97 0.83
N LEU A 193 -13.18 -8.34 0.13
CA LEU A 193 -14.31 -7.45 -0.10
C LEU A 193 -14.98 -7.04 1.22
N ALA A 194 -15.19 -7.99 2.14
CA ALA A 194 -15.76 -7.71 3.44
C ALA A 194 -14.90 -6.74 4.25
N GLY A 195 -13.56 -6.92 4.25
CA GLY A 195 -12.66 -6.00 4.92
C GLY A 195 -12.61 -4.61 4.30
N ALA A 196 -12.83 -4.48 2.99
CA ALA A 196 -12.89 -3.18 2.32
C ALA A 196 -14.20 -2.40 2.61
N ILE A 197 -15.28 -3.10 2.98
CA ILE A 197 -16.60 -2.50 3.29
C ILE A 197 -16.74 -2.18 4.78
N ALA A 198 -16.04 -2.95 5.65
CA ALA A 198 -16.13 -2.80 7.12
C ALA A 198 -15.50 -1.52 7.64
#